data_af3ba0573901dfb06cc92d33b5f427b0
#
_entry.id   af3ba0573901dfb06cc92d33b5f427b0
#
_cell.length_a   1.000
_cell.length_b   1.000
_cell.length_c   1.000
_cell.angle_alpha   90.00
_cell.angle_beta   90.00
_cell.angle_gamma   90.00
#
_symmetry.space_group_name_H-M   'P 1'
#
loop_
_entity.id
_entity.type
_entity.pdbx_description
1 polymer ?
#
loop_
_entity_poly.entity_id
_entity_poly.type
_entity_poly.pdbx_seq_one_letter_code
_entity_poly.pdbx_strand_id
1 'polypeptide(L)'
;MRRGEVYFVDFGKDKTTHKQCGIRPAVIVSNNRGNGHGPTVTVVPRTGNIHKRPEMPTHVQIPLSSCIGLKRPSMALAEQVDTVDKIKEKDKIGEIHDNLLMEQITVALQIQIGVFEEYN
;
A
#
# COMPACT_ATOMS: atom_id res chain seq x y z
N MET A 1 -5.52 -14.14 0.34
CA MET A 1 -4.89 -12.83 0.45
C MET A 1 -4.20 -12.67 1.77
N ARG A 2 -2.95 -12.30 1.72
CA ARG A 2 -2.14 -12.18 2.93
C ARG A 2 -1.45 -10.83 2.99
N ARG A 3 -1.25 -10.33 4.20
CA ARG A 3 -0.48 -9.10 4.45
C ARG A 3 0.89 -9.20 3.79
N GLY A 4 1.25 -8.16 3.02
CA GLY A 4 2.50 -8.09 2.27
C GLY A 4 2.36 -8.46 0.80
N GLU A 5 1.30 -9.15 0.42
CA GLU A 5 1.05 -9.44 -0.99
C GLU A 5 0.66 -8.18 -1.73
N VAL A 6 1.03 -8.11 -3.00
CA VAL A 6 0.75 -6.97 -3.87
C VAL A 6 -0.20 -7.41 -4.97
N TYR A 7 -1.29 -6.68 -5.12
CA TYR A 7 -2.31 -6.93 -6.14
C TYR A 7 -2.56 -5.68 -6.97
N PHE A 8 -3.04 -5.85 -8.19
CA PHE A 8 -3.73 -4.75 -8.86
C PHE A 8 -5.09 -4.55 -8.22
N VAL A 9 -5.42 -3.31 -7.90
CA VAL A 9 -6.68 -2.94 -7.26
C VAL A 9 -7.32 -1.82 -8.06
N ASP A 10 -8.65 -1.91 -8.25
CA ASP A 10 -9.41 -0.88 -8.92
C ASP A 10 -9.90 0.14 -7.88
N PHE A 11 -9.30 1.33 -7.90
CA PHE A 11 -9.62 2.43 -6.99
C PHE A 11 -10.73 3.35 -7.53
N GLY A 12 -11.33 2.98 -8.67
CA GLY A 12 -12.39 3.78 -9.26
C GLY A 12 -11.88 4.81 -10.26
N LYS A 13 -12.82 5.60 -10.80
CA LYS A 13 -12.53 6.52 -11.91
C LYS A 13 -12.82 7.99 -11.60
N ASP A 14 -13.13 8.33 -10.34
CA ASP A 14 -13.43 9.71 -9.97
C ASP A 14 -12.16 10.56 -9.99
N LYS A 15 -11.98 11.35 -11.04
CA LYS A 15 -10.81 12.20 -11.22
C LYS A 15 -10.92 13.54 -10.52
N THR A 16 -12.03 13.81 -9.84
CA THR A 16 -12.19 15.06 -9.08
C THR A 16 -11.59 14.96 -7.69
N THR A 17 -11.22 13.75 -7.25
CA THR A 17 -10.61 13.50 -5.96
C THR A 17 -9.09 13.54 -6.04
N HIS A 18 -8.45 13.87 -4.93
CA HIS A 18 -6.99 13.77 -4.79
C HIS A 18 -6.53 12.36 -4.43
N LYS A 19 -7.44 11.41 -4.28
CA LYS A 19 -7.11 10.01 -4.05
C LYS A 19 -6.55 9.36 -5.30
N GLN A 20 -5.83 8.25 -5.10
CA GLN A 20 -5.46 7.39 -6.21
C GLN A 20 -6.71 6.90 -6.93
N CYS A 21 -6.66 6.83 -8.25
CA CYS A 21 -7.76 6.32 -9.05
C CYS A 21 -7.23 5.40 -10.15
N GLY A 22 -8.13 4.66 -10.77
CA GLY A 22 -7.77 3.66 -11.79
C GLY A 22 -7.27 2.37 -11.17
N ILE A 23 -6.76 1.48 -12.01
CA ILE A 23 -6.21 0.19 -11.57
C ILE A 23 -4.73 0.40 -11.24
N ARG A 24 -4.37 0.17 -9.97
CA ARG A 24 -3.04 0.46 -9.44
C ARG A 24 -2.52 -0.71 -8.60
N PRO A 25 -1.20 -0.92 -8.57
CA PRO A 25 -0.61 -1.86 -7.62
C PRO A 25 -0.80 -1.35 -6.20
N ALA A 26 -1.13 -2.27 -5.30
CA ALA A 26 -1.31 -1.93 -3.89
C ALA A 26 -0.88 -3.09 -3.01
N VAL A 27 -0.34 -2.75 -1.84
CA VAL A 27 0.13 -3.72 -0.84
C VAL A 27 -1.01 -3.99 0.15
N ILE A 28 -1.29 -5.27 0.41
CA ILE A 28 -2.22 -5.68 1.47
C ILE A 28 -1.55 -5.39 2.81
N VAL A 29 -2.18 -4.55 3.63
CA VAL A 29 -1.63 -4.17 4.94
C VAL A 29 -2.51 -4.61 6.11
N SER A 30 -3.75 -5.04 5.85
CA SER A 30 -4.63 -5.54 6.90
C SER A 30 -4.14 -6.89 7.43
N ASN A 31 -4.58 -7.22 8.65
CA ASN A 31 -4.17 -8.43 9.32
C ASN A 31 -4.70 -9.68 8.62
N ASN A 32 -3.95 -10.77 8.71
CA ASN A 32 -4.27 -12.00 7.97
C ASN A 32 -5.56 -12.66 8.44
N ARG A 33 -5.92 -12.51 9.70
CA ARG A 33 -7.17 -13.06 10.21
C ARG A 33 -8.36 -12.37 9.55
N GLY A 34 -8.34 -11.04 9.52
CA GLY A 34 -9.38 -10.26 8.85
C GLY A 34 -9.39 -10.53 7.34
N ASN A 35 -8.21 -10.66 6.73
CA ASN A 35 -8.08 -10.95 5.31
C ASN A 35 -8.73 -12.29 4.93
N GLY A 36 -8.69 -13.26 5.83
CA GLY A 36 -9.28 -14.58 5.59
C GLY A 36 -10.78 -14.65 5.80
N HIS A 37 -11.35 -13.76 6.59
CA HIS A 37 -12.75 -13.88 7.05
C HIS A 37 -13.67 -12.77 6.55
N GLY A 38 -13.15 -11.60 6.25
CA GLY A 38 -13.97 -10.47 5.85
C GLY A 38 -14.12 -10.33 4.33
N PRO A 39 -15.10 -9.54 3.88
CA PRO A 39 -15.29 -9.25 2.45
C PRO A 39 -14.38 -8.12 1.94
N THR A 40 -13.65 -7.44 2.82
CA THR A 40 -12.80 -6.30 2.48
C THR A 40 -11.37 -6.55 2.93
N VAL A 41 -10.44 -5.80 2.35
CA VAL A 41 -9.05 -5.73 2.78
C VAL A 41 -8.63 -4.27 2.81
N THR A 42 -7.61 -3.98 3.63
CA THR A 42 -6.99 -2.66 3.66
C THR A 42 -5.70 -2.68 2.86
N VAL A 43 -5.56 -1.72 1.96
CA VAL A 43 -4.44 -1.67 1.03
C VAL A 43 -3.76 -0.31 1.05
N VAL A 44 -2.48 -0.30 0.69
CA VAL A 44 -1.69 0.92 0.48
C VAL A 44 -1.25 0.91 -0.99
N PRO A 45 -1.69 1.91 -1.78
CA PRO A 45 -1.24 2.02 -3.16
C PRO A 45 0.26 2.28 -3.25
N ARG A 46 0.88 1.86 -4.35
CA ARG A 46 2.26 2.20 -4.64
C ARG A 46 2.36 2.89 -5.99
N THR A 47 3.40 3.71 -6.13
CA THR A 47 3.67 4.45 -7.36
C THR A 47 5.07 4.14 -7.87
N GLY A 48 5.24 4.17 -9.20
CA GLY A 48 6.56 4.11 -9.81
C GLY A 48 7.31 5.45 -9.76
N ASN A 49 6.64 6.53 -9.37
CA ASN A 49 7.27 7.83 -9.24
C ASN A 49 7.91 7.96 -7.86
N ILE A 50 9.10 7.38 -7.71
CA ILE A 50 9.82 7.31 -6.44
C ILE A 50 10.43 8.65 -6.01
N HIS A 51 10.36 9.67 -6.86
CA HIS A 51 10.88 11.02 -6.56
C HIS A 51 9.80 11.99 -6.14
N LYS A 52 8.53 11.57 -6.12
CA LYS A 52 7.43 12.43 -5.70
C LYS A 52 7.40 12.54 -4.18
N ARG A 53 7.98 13.65 -3.67
CA ARG A 53 8.00 13.97 -2.25
C ARG A 53 8.52 12.78 -1.39
N PRO A 54 9.71 12.26 -1.68
CA PRO A 54 10.21 11.07 -0.99
C PRO A 54 10.49 11.31 0.50
N GLU A 55 10.60 12.57 0.91
CA GLU A 55 10.84 12.97 2.30
C GLU A 55 9.60 12.88 3.19
N MET A 56 8.41 12.70 2.62
CA MET A 56 7.19 12.59 3.44
C MET A 56 7.26 11.34 4.32
N PRO A 57 6.95 11.48 5.62
CA PRO A 57 7.03 10.33 6.54
C PRO A 57 6.03 9.21 6.23
N THR A 58 4.99 9.50 5.44
CA THR A 58 4.02 8.50 5.00
C THR A 58 4.42 7.80 3.69
N HIS A 59 5.52 8.21 3.07
CA HIS A 59 6.04 7.57 1.86
C HIS A 59 7.16 6.60 2.23
N VAL A 60 7.07 5.36 1.72
CA VAL A 60 8.05 4.31 2.01
C VAL A 60 8.57 3.73 0.71
N GLN A 61 9.89 3.81 0.50
CA GLN A 61 10.53 3.26 -0.68
C GLN A 61 10.50 1.73 -0.65
N ILE A 62 10.17 1.12 -1.79
CA ILE A 62 10.15 -0.34 -1.96
C ILE A 62 11.23 -0.70 -2.97
N PRO A 63 12.43 -1.10 -2.51
CA PRO A 63 13.49 -1.49 -3.43
C PRO A 63 13.21 -2.85 -4.07
N LEU A 64 13.83 -3.11 -5.21
CA LEU A 64 13.68 -4.37 -5.93
C LEU A 64 13.99 -5.59 -5.07
N SER A 65 14.98 -5.47 -4.18
CA SER A 65 15.44 -6.57 -3.34
C SER A 65 14.41 -7.01 -2.29
N SER A 66 13.42 -6.17 -2.00
CA SER A 66 12.46 -6.43 -0.93
C SER A 66 11.11 -6.97 -1.41
N CYS A 67 10.91 -7.04 -2.71
CA CYS A 67 9.61 -7.42 -3.27
C CYS A 67 9.76 -8.34 -4.46
N ILE A 68 9.24 -9.55 -4.34
CA ILE A 68 9.17 -10.50 -5.45
C ILE A 68 8.12 -9.97 -6.45
N GLY A 69 8.42 -10.06 -7.74
CA GLY A 69 7.50 -9.64 -8.80
C GLY A 69 7.60 -8.17 -9.18
N LEU A 70 8.41 -7.39 -8.46
CA LEU A 70 8.63 -5.98 -8.78
C LEU A 70 9.64 -5.86 -9.92
N LYS A 71 9.29 -5.13 -10.97
CA LYS A 71 10.17 -4.93 -12.13
C LYS A 71 11.07 -3.72 -12.01
N ARG A 72 10.71 -2.77 -11.15
CA ARG A 72 11.48 -1.55 -10.89
C ARG A 72 11.12 -1.03 -9.51
N PRO A 73 11.96 -0.19 -8.89
CA PRO A 73 11.65 0.37 -7.58
C PRO A 73 10.33 1.13 -7.59
N SER A 74 9.64 1.11 -6.46
CA SER A 74 8.39 1.83 -6.29
C SER A 74 8.34 2.44 -4.89
N MET A 75 7.26 3.15 -4.59
CA MET A 75 7.08 3.84 -3.31
C MET A 75 5.65 3.61 -2.83
N ALA A 76 5.50 3.19 -1.58
CA ALA A 76 4.20 3.03 -0.94
C ALA A 76 3.72 4.39 -0.43
N LEU A 77 2.43 4.67 -0.63
CA LEU A 77 1.79 5.93 -0.25
C LEU A 77 0.82 5.67 0.90
N ALA A 78 1.32 5.67 2.13
CA ALA A 78 0.50 5.32 3.29
C ALA A 78 -0.64 6.32 3.53
N GLU A 79 -0.48 7.59 3.11
CA GLU A 79 -1.58 8.56 3.21
C GLU A 79 -2.75 8.24 2.28
N GLN A 80 -2.56 7.32 1.33
CA GLN A 80 -3.61 6.87 0.42
C GLN A 80 -4.21 5.51 0.84
N VAL A 81 -3.98 5.11 2.09
CA VAL A 81 -4.54 3.86 2.62
C VAL A 81 -6.06 3.83 2.41
N ASP A 82 -6.56 2.68 1.99
CA ASP A 82 -7.98 2.54 1.65
C ASP A 82 -8.45 1.13 1.98
N THR A 83 -9.72 1.02 2.35
CA THR A 83 -10.39 -0.26 2.53
C THR A 83 -11.20 -0.53 1.28
N VAL A 84 -10.94 -1.65 0.64
CA VAL A 84 -11.57 -2.01 -0.62
C VAL A 84 -12.24 -3.38 -0.53
N ASP A 85 -13.29 -3.58 -1.30
CA ASP A 85 -13.91 -4.90 -1.44
C ASP A 85 -12.96 -5.85 -2.15
N LYS A 86 -12.94 -7.11 -1.73
CA LYS A 86 -12.11 -8.13 -2.38
C LYS A 86 -12.42 -8.26 -3.87
N ILE A 87 -13.65 -7.96 -4.28
CA ILE A 87 -14.03 -8.00 -5.70
C ILE A 87 -13.33 -6.93 -6.54
N LYS A 88 -12.75 -5.90 -5.90
CA LYS A 88 -11.96 -4.87 -6.60
C LYS A 88 -10.55 -5.32 -6.92
N GLU A 89 -10.14 -6.44 -6.36
CA GLU A 89 -8.84 -6.99 -6.67
C GLU A 89 -8.82 -7.62 -8.04
N LYS A 90 -7.67 -7.51 -8.64
CA LYS A 90 -7.39 -8.14 -9.92
C LYS A 90 -6.33 -9.23 -9.67
N ASP A 91 -5.19 -9.17 -10.32
CA ASP A 91 -4.20 -10.22 -10.21
C ASP A 91 -3.17 -9.94 -9.13
N LYS A 92 -2.74 -10.98 -8.43
CA LYS A 92 -1.56 -10.90 -7.56
C LYS A 92 -0.33 -10.71 -8.44
N ILE A 93 0.45 -9.68 -8.16
CA ILE A 93 1.62 -9.33 -8.97
C ILE A 93 2.93 -9.45 -8.22
N GLY A 94 2.89 -9.65 -6.91
CA GLY A 94 4.11 -9.76 -6.14
C GLY A 94 3.87 -9.94 -4.66
N GLU A 95 4.98 -9.87 -3.91
CA GLU A 95 4.95 -10.08 -2.47
C GLU A 95 6.14 -9.40 -1.83
N ILE A 96 5.91 -8.61 -0.81
CA ILE A 96 6.96 -8.07 0.05
C ILE A 96 7.30 -9.14 1.08
N HIS A 97 8.54 -9.62 1.04
CA HIS A 97 9.03 -10.65 1.98
C HIS A 97 10.00 -10.09 3.03
N ASP A 98 10.28 -8.79 2.97
CA ASP A 98 11.17 -8.10 3.90
C ASP A 98 10.37 -7.58 5.08
N ASN A 99 10.53 -8.21 6.25
CA ASN A 99 9.79 -7.84 7.46
C ASN A 99 10.09 -6.42 7.92
N LEU A 100 11.32 -5.94 7.73
CA LEU A 100 11.68 -4.56 8.10
C LEU A 100 10.93 -3.56 7.23
N LEU A 101 10.78 -3.86 5.95
CA LEU A 101 10.02 -2.99 5.05
C LEU A 101 8.54 -2.95 5.46
N MET A 102 7.96 -4.11 5.81
CA MET A 102 6.57 -4.14 6.29
C MET A 102 6.40 -3.35 7.60
N GLU A 103 7.39 -3.38 8.48
CA GLU A 103 7.38 -2.56 9.69
C GLU A 103 7.44 -1.07 9.37
N GLN A 104 8.24 -0.67 8.39
CA GLN A 104 8.32 0.73 7.95
C GLN A 104 6.97 1.19 7.39
N ILE A 105 6.28 0.35 6.63
CA ILE A 105 4.93 0.66 6.13
C ILE A 105 3.96 0.79 7.30
N THR A 106 4.06 -0.08 8.30
CA THR A 106 3.23 0.01 9.51
C THR A 106 3.44 1.32 10.25
N VAL A 107 4.68 1.75 10.43
CA VAL A 107 5.00 3.03 11.07
C VAL A 107 4.43 4.20 10.25
N ALA A 108 4.57 4.15 8.93
CA ALA A 108 3.99 5.19 8.06
C ALA A 108 2.47 5.27 8.20
N LEU A 109 1.79 4.13 8.34
CA LEU A 109 0.36 4.09 8.60
C LEU A 109 0.01 4.67 9.97
N GLN A 110 0.80 4.39 10.99
CA GLN A 110 0.63 4.96 12.33
C GLN A 110 0.78 6.48 12.30
N ILE A 111 1.74 6.98 11.53
CA ILE A 111 1.90 8.43 11.32
C ILE A 111 0.64 9.01 10.66
N GLN A 112 0.14 8.34 9.63
CA GLN A 112 -1.03 8.80 8.89
C GLN A 112 -2.27 8.91 9.78
N ILE A 113 -2.45 7.99 10.71
CA ILE A 113 -3.63 8.00 11.60
C ILE A 113 -3.39 8.75 12.92
N GLY A 114 -2.27 9.45 13.05
CA GLY A 114 -2.04 10.36 14.16
C GLY A 114 -1.48 9.71 15.43
N VAL A 115 -0.90 8.53 15.35
CA VAL A 115 -0.32 7.87 16.52
C VAL A 115 0.83 8.71 17.11
N PHE A 116 1.58 9.40 16.25
CA PHE A 116 2.72 10.22 16.66
C PHE A 116 2.38 11.69 16.48
N GLU A 117 1.80 12.33 17.51
CA GLU A 117 1.34 13.72 17.42
C GLU A 117 2.47 14.70 17.20
N GLU A 118 3.70 14.39 17.61
CA GLU A 118 4.87 15.22 17.41
C GLU A 118 5.24 15.43 15.93
N TYR A 119 4.60 14.73 15.04
CA TYR A 119 4.78 14.92 13.60
C TYR A 119 3.87 16.02 13.02
N ASN A 120 3.15 16.69 13.86
CA ASN A 120 2.26 17.77 13.40
C ASN A 120 3.01 18.94 12.78
#